data_a8dc0701fffc4c5a331a81b12fb6ef9b
#
_entry.id   a8dc0701fffc4c5a331a81b12fb6ef9b
#
_cell.length_a   1.000
_cell.length_b   1.000
_cell.length_c   1.000
_cell.angle_alpha   90.00
_cell.angle_beta   90.00
_cell.angle_gamma   90.00
#
_symmetry.space_group_name_H-M   'P 1'
#
loop_
_entity.id
_entity.type
_entity.pdbx_description
1 polymer ?
#
loop_
_entity_poly.entity_id
_entity_poly.type
_entity_poly.pdbx_seq_one_letter_code
_entity_poly.pdbx_strand_id
1 'polypeptide(L)'
;MKKLIITCCLLLFIGCKTKNVNGKKIGKSVDLTEMSTVDEAQKSKAYELGKRVLMTCNTSKFTPFTKSEATDKVIVKSTPENIKKICVKYSLKYGLFKDLEFVEMVPNKTDNTNIFRFKALFEYAKANKELRVTMNSENKASAISTKDWKDEFE
;
A
#
# COMPACT_ATOMS: atom_id res chain seq x y z
N MET A 1 -30.16 24.72 -54.27
CA MET A 1 -31.31 25.67 -53.98
C MET A 1 -31.70 25.51 -52.54
N LYS A 2 -31.81 26.66 -51.86
CA LYS A 2 -32.51 26.90 -50.58
C LYS A 2 -31.79 26.43 -49.32
N LYS A 3 -31.12 27.35 -48.63
CA LYS A 3 -31.45 28.37 -47.58
C LYS A 3 -31.36 27.74 -46.19
N LEU A 4 -30.29 27.97 -45.45
CA LEU A 4 -30.02 29.05 -44.46
C LEU A 4 -31.21 29.30 -43.49
N ILE A 5 -31.06 28.92 -42.24
CA ILE A 5 -31.55 29.67 -41.11
C ILE A 5 -30.60 29.49 -39.91
N ILE A 6 -29.95 30.59 -39.57
CA ILE A 6 -29.22 30.80 -38.32
C ILE A 6 -30.30 31.16 -37.29
N THR A 7 -30.31 30.52 -36.16
CA THR A 7 -31.02 31.01 -34.98
C THR A 7 -30.09 31.04 -33.78
N CYS A 8 -29.74 32.24 -33.47
CA CYS A 8 -29.01 32.73 -32.32
C CYS A 8 -29.95 32.61 -31.08
N CYS A 9 -29.57 31.91 -30.03
CA CYS A 9 -30.20 32.03 -28.74
C CYS A 9 -29.17 32.37 -27.66
N LEU A 10 -29.08 33.68 -27.43
CA LEU A 10 -28.55 34.26 -26.19
C LEU A 10 -29.53 33.97 -25.07
N LEU A 11 -29.12 33.37 -23.98
CA LEU A 11 -29.85 33.42 -22.69
C LEU A 11 -28.81 33.41 -21.56
N LEU A 12 -28.49 34.56 -21.01
CA LEU A 12 -28.92 35.09 -19.71
C LEU A 12 -28.29 34.33 -18.51
N PHE A 13 -27.25 34.95 -17.99
CA PHE A 13 -26.69 34.71 -16.66
C PHE A 13 -27.72 35.12 -15.61
N ILE A 14 -28.20 34.16 -14.82
CA ILE A 14 -28.93 34.44 -13.57
C ILE A 14 -27.94 34.14 -12.44
N GLY A 15 -27.39 35.19 -11.87
CA GLY A 15 -26.62 35.14 -10.65
C GLY A 15 -27.50 34.87 -9.45
N CYS A 16 -27.32 33.74 -8.77
CA CYS A 16 -27.83 33.53 -7.43
C CYS A 16 -26.85 33.99 -6.38
N LYS A 17 -27.08 35.18 -5.82
CA LYS A 17 -26.53 35.60 -4.53
C LYS A 17 -27.16 34.76 -3.43
N THR A 18 -26.42 33.89 -2.77
CA THR A 18 -26.84 33.29 -1.51
C THR A 18 -26.15 33.96 -0.34
N LYS A 19 -27.01 34.39 0.59
CA LYS A 19 -26.71 35.11 1.81
C LYS A 19 -25.88 34.27 2.78
N ASN A 20 -24.92 34.93 3.43
CA ASN A 20 -24.22 34.50 4.65
C ASN A 20 -25.26 34.09 5.72
N VAL A 21 -25.14 32.86 6.20
CA VAL A 21 -25.67 32.47 7.50
C VAL A 21 -24.49 31.97 8.34
N ASN A 22 -24.16 32.75 9.36
CA ASN A 22 -23.27 32.38 10.44
C ASN A 22 -23.85 31.16 11.17
N GLY A 23 -23.17 30.04 11.08
CA GLY A 23 -23.44 28.84 11.85
C GLY A 23 -22.13 28.13 12.16
N LYS A 24 -21.56 28.44 13.33
CA LYS A 24 -20.36 27.84 13.92
C LYS A 24 -20.62 26.34 14.09
N LYS A 25 -20.05 25.50 13.19
CA LYS A 25 -19.78 24.09 13.46
C LYS A 25 -18.37 23.80 13.02
N ILE A 26 -17.54 23.51 14.03
CA ILE A 26 -16.19 22.98 13.89
C ILE A 26 -16.33 21.57 13.29
N GLY A 27 -16.35 21.51 11.98
CA GLY A 27 -16.09 20.31 11.22
C GLY A 27 -14.65 20.43 10.75
N LYS A 28 -13.77 19.60 11.32
CA LYS A 28 -12.41 19.43 10.84
C LYS A 28 -12.51 18.98 9.38
N SER A 29 -12.38 19.94 8.45
CA SER A 29 -12.21 19.63 7.04
C SER A 29 -10.90 18.87 6.93
N VAL A 30 -11.00 17.57 6.74
CA VAL A 30 -9.87 16.76 6.28
C VAL A 30 -9.53 17.33 4.91
N ASP A 31 -8.39 17.99 4.84
CA ASP A 31 -7.83 18.52 3.60
C ASP A 31 -7.50 17.33 2.70
N LEU A 32 -8.36 17.05 1.72
CA LEU A 32 -8.22 15.97 0.75
C LEU A 32 -7.10 16.22 -0.28
N THR A 33 -6.27 17.23 -0.06
CA THR A 33 -5.21 17.66 -1.00
C THR A 33 -3.85 17.03 -0.72
N GLU A 34 -3.69 16.24 0.34
CA GLU A 34 -2.48 15.43 0.57
C GLU A 34 -2.78 13.93 0.46
N MET A 35 -3.35 13.50 -0.63
CA MET A 35 -3.18 12.12 -1.06
C MET A 35 -1.73 12.03 -1.55
N SER A 36 -0.82 11.65 -0.63
CA SER A 36 0.58 11.43 -0.96
C SER A 36 0.64 10.50 -2.15
N THR A 37 1.12 11.00 -3.27
CA THR A 37 1.32 10.18 -4.47
C THR A 37 2.20 9.01 -4.07
N VAL A 38 1.70 7.80 -4.27
CA VAL A 38 2.46 6.59 -3.99
C VAL A 38 3.73 6.62 -4.84
N ASP A 39 4.90 6.56 -4.19
CA ASP A 39 6.15 6.40 -4.91
C ASP A 39 6.17 4.99 -5.54
N GLU A 40 5.94 4.93 -6.84
CA GLU A 40 5.85 3.67 -7.59
C GLU A 40 7.16 2.87 -7.53
N ALA A 41 8.31 3.52 -7.51
CA ALA A 41 9.60 2.85 -7.38
C ALA A 41 9.74 2.20 -5.99
N GLN A 42 9.33 2.93 -4.96
CA GLN A 42 9.35 2.41 -3.58
C GLN A 42 8.33 1.29 -3.39
N LYS A 43 7.14 1.41 -3.98
CA LYS A 43 6.10 0.37 -3.98
C LYS A 43 6.58 -0.91 -4.66
N SER A 44 7.15 -0.79 -5.86
CA SER A 44 7.70 -1.92 -6.61
C SER A 44 8.79 -2.64 -5.82
N LYS A 45 9.71 -1.90 -5.21
CA LYS A 45 10.76 -2.47 -4.36
C LYS A 45 10.19 -3.15 -3.12
N ALA A 46 9.21 -2.54 -2.44
CA ALA A 46 8.54 -3.15 -1.30
C ALA A 46 7.85 -4.47 -1.67
N TYR A 47 7.18 -4.50 -2.83
CA TYR A 47 6.56 -5.71 -3.38
C TYR A 47 7.59 -6.82 -3.61
N GLU A 48 8.70 -6.53 -4.31
CA GLU A 48 9.75 -7.52 -4.61
C GLU A 48 10.41 -8.08 -3.35
N LEU A 49 10.73 -7.22 -2.37
CA LEU A 49 11.30 -7.67 -1.11
C LEU A 49 10.34 -8.54 -0.30
N GLY A 50 9.08 -8.14 -0.25
CA GLY A 50 8.03 -8.91 0.41
C GLY A 50 7.74 -10.25 -0.25
N LYS A 51 7.65 -10.25 -1.58
CA LYS A 51 7.46 -11.46 -2.40
C LYS A 51 8.61 -12.45 -2.21
N ARG A 52 9.86 -11.98 -2.15
CA ARG A 52 11.05 -12.81 -1.90
C ARG A 52 10.93 -13.59 -0.58
N VAL A 53 10.47 -12.92 0.49
CA VAL A 53 10.27 -13.58 1.80
C VAL A 53 9.23 -14.69 1.70
N LEU A 54 8.05 -14.40 1.15
CA LEU A 54 6.95 -15.35 1.12
C LEU A 54 7.15 -16.47 0.09
N MET A 55 7.76 -16.17 -1.06
CA MET A 55 8.11 -17.17 -2.08
C MET A 55 9.13 -18.18 -1.57
N THR A 56 9.95 -17.80 -0.59
CA THR A 56 10.86 -18.74 0.08
C THR A 56 10.12 -19.92 0.69
N CYS A 57 8.87 -19.72 1.12
CA CYS A 57 8.06 -20.81 1.68
C CYS A 57 7.69 -21.87 0.64
N ASN A 58 7.65 -21.52 -0.64
CA ASN A 58 7.40 -22.45 -1.73
C ASN A 58 8.68 -23.17 -2.18
N THR A 59 9.80 -22.46 -2.19
CA THR A 59 11.04 -22.93 -2.81
C THR A 59 12.08 -23.45 -1.82
N SER A 60 11.90 -23.16 -0.52
CA SER A 60 12.88 -23.39 0.56
C SER A 60 14.24 -22.73 0.32
N LYS A 61 14.31 -21.75 -0.61
CA LYS A 61 15.54 -21.03 -0.98
C LYS A 61 15.34 -19.54 -0.72
N PHE A 62 15.98 -19.02 0.32
CA PHE A 62 15.99 -17.59 0.62
C PHE A 62 17.28 -16.94 0.11
N THR A 63 17.12 -15.88 -0.69
CA THR A 63 18.25 -15.01 -1.06
C THR A 63 18.31 -13.86 -0.04
N PRO A 64 19.38 -13.79 0.79
CA PRO A 64 19.54 -12.74 1.80
C PRO A 64 19.44 -11.33 1.21
N PHE A 65 18.95 -10.40 2.01
CA PHE A 65 18.92 -8.99 1.63
C PHE A 65 20.30 -8.37 1.67
N THR A 66 20.58 -7.49 0.73
CA THR A 66 21.79 -6.66 0.68
C THR A 66 21.60 -5.37 1.48
N LYS A 67 22.71 -4.68 1.80
CA LYS A 67 22.68 -3.36 2.47
C LYS A 67 22.03 -2.25 1.63
N SER A 68 21.92 -2.43 0.32
CA SER A 68 21.20 -1.52 -0.57
C SER A 68 19.68 -1.77 -0.59
N GLU A 69 19.24 -2.94 -0.15
CA GLU A 69 17.85 -3.35 -0.14
C GLU A 69 17.17 -3.13 1.22
N ALA A 70 17.91 -3.38 2.31
CA ALA A 70 17.35 -3.35 3.65
C ALA A 70 18.33 -2.81 4.68
N THR A 71 17.80 -2.36 5.81
CA THR A 71 18.61 -1.95 6.97
C THR A 71 19.23 -3.18 7.66
N ASP A 72 20.33 -2.97 8.40
CA ASP A 72 21.00 -4.04 9.14
C ASP A 72 20.03 -4.77 10.08
N LYS A 73 19.07 -4.06 10.67
CA LYS A 73 18.01 -4.64 11.52
C LYS A 73 17.16 -5.68 10.77
N VAL A 74 16.81 -5.41 9.52
CA VAL A 74 16.02 -6.35 8.68
C VAL A 74 16.91 -7.50 8.23
N ILE A 75 18.13 -7.23 7.80
CA ILE A 75 19.08 -8.25 7.34
C ILE A 75 19.33 -9.28 8.44
N VAL A 76 19.66 -8.84 9.65
CA VAL A 76 19.93 -9.73 10.80
C VAL A 76 18.71 -10.56 11.19
N LYS A 77 17.49 -10.02 11.05
CA LYS A 77 16.25 -10.74 11.37
C LYS A 77 15.80 -11.70 10.26
N SER A 78 16.16 -11.41 9.01
CA SER A 78 15.75 -12.19 7.83
C SER A 78 16.80 -13.20 7.42
N THR A 79 17.26 -14.03 8.36
CA THR A 79 18.18 -15.13 8.03
C THR A 79 17.41 -16.31 7.43
N PRO A 80 18.06 -17.18 6.64
CA PRO A 80 17.42 -18.39 6.10
C PRO A 80 16.74 -19.24 7.18
N GLU A 81 17.35 -19.35 8.36
CA GLU A 81 16.81 -20.13 9.50
C GLU A 81 15.53 -19.50 10.05
N ASN A 82 15.51 -18.17 10.21
CA ASN A 82 14.33 -17.44 10.72
C ASN A 82 13.17 -17.51 9.72
N ILE A 83 13.44 -17.33 8.43
CA ILE A 83 12.43 -17.44 7.37
C ILE A 83 11.90 -18.87 7.31
N LYS A 84 12.74 -19.89 7.39
CA LYS A 84 12.33 -21.30 7.40
C LYS A 84 11.35 -21.61 8.53
N LYS A 85 11.57 -21.08 9.74
CA LYS A 85 10.63 -21.27 10.87
C LYS A 85 9.24 -20.69 10.59
N ILE A 86 9.16 -19.56 9.89
CA ILE A 86 7.89 -18.95 9.48
C ILE A 86 7.23 -19.81 8.41
N CYS A 87 8.01 -20.27 7.43
CA CYS A 87 7.52 -21.03 6.28
C CYS A 87 6.86 -22.36 6.68
N VAL A 88 7.41 -23.08 7.65
CA VAL A 88 6.80 -24.32 8.15
C VAL A 88 5.36 -24.08 8.62
N LYS A 89 5.13 -23.01 9.39
CA LYS A 89 3.78 -22.64 9.86
C LYS A 89 2.86 -22.22 8.72
N TYR A 90 3.39 -21.49 7.73
CA TYR A 90 2.60 -20.95 6.64
C TYR A 90 2.18 -22.03 5.65
N SER A 91 3.08 -22.89 5.23
CA SER A 91 2.77 -24.00 4.32
C SER A 91 1.70 -24.93 4.88
N LEU A 92 1.77 -25.24 6.18
CA LEU A 92 0.78 -26.10 6.84
C LEU A 92 -0.61 -25.43 6.94
N LYS A 93 -0.65 -24.12 7.21
CA LYS A 93 -1.92 -23.43 7.50
C LYS A 93 -2.56 -22.82 6.26
N TYR A 94 -1.77 -22.36 5.31
CA TYR A 94 -2.23 -21.53 4.19
C TYR A 94 -1.97 -22.16 2.82
N GLY A 95 -1.21 -23.24 2.73
CA GLY A 95 -0.76 -23.82 1.47
C GLY A 95 0.33 -22.98 0.79
N LEU A 96 0.45 -23.11 -0.51
CA LEU A 96 1.45 -22.39 -1.29
C LEU A 96 1.10 -20.89 -1.38
N PHE A 97 2.12 -20.05 -1.23
CA PHE A 97 2.02 -18.62 -1.51
C PHE A 97 1.87 -18.39 -3.02
N LYS A 98 0.92 -17.55 -3.43
CA LYS A 98 0.64 -17.23 -4.84
C LYS A 98 1.21 -15.89 -5.24
N ASP A 99 0.76 -14.81 -4.58
CA ASP A 99 1.18 -13.45 -4.92
C ASP A 99 0.83 -12.44 -3.82
N LEU A 100 1.23 -11.18 -4.05
CA LEU A 100 0.89 -10.02 -3.24
C LEU A 100 -0.02 -9.08 -4.03
N GLU A 101 -1.11 -8.66 -3.41
CA GLU A 101 -1.99 -7.62 -3.91
C GLU A 101 -1.75 -6.34 -3.10
N PHE A 102 -1.37 -5.25 -3.78
CA PHE A 102 -1.17 -3.96 -3.13
C PHE A 102 -2.52 -3.40 -2.67
N VAL A 103 -2.58 -2.93 -1.42
CA VAL A 103 -3.80 -2.37 -0.83
C VAL A 103 -3.66 -0.86 -0.69
N GLU A 104 -2.65 -0.42 0.06
CA GLU A 104 -2.46 0.99 0.36
C GLU A 104 -1.03 1.29 0.80
N MET A 105 -0.67 2.57 0.78
CA MET A 105 0.54 3.09 1.41
C MET A 105 0.13 4.02 2.55
N VAL A 106 0.66 3.77 3.73
CA VAL A 106 0.42 4.58 4.93
C VAL A 106 1.71 5.30 5.31
N PRO A 107 1.76 6.64 5.19
CA PRO A 107 2.93 7.40 5.59
C PRO A 107 3.03 7.46 7.12
N ASN A 108 4.21 7.17 7.65
CA ASN A 108 4.56 7.38 9.05
C ASN A 108 5.43 8.64 9.18
N LYS A 109 4.80 9.76 9.49
CA LYS A 109 5.47 11.06 9.60
C LYS A 109 6.48 11.13 10.76
N THR A 110 6.28 10.33 11.80
CA THR A 110 7.17 10.30 12.98
C THR A 110 8.56 9.77 12.62
N ASP A 111 8.60 8.68 11.84
CA ASP A 111 9.84 7.99 11.49
C ASP A 111 10.31 8.31 10.07
N ASN A 112 9.59 9.18 9.37
CA ASN A 112 9.81 9.48 7.95
C ASN A 112 9.92 8.21 7.09
N THR A 113 8.95 7.31 7.26
CA THR A 113 8.86 6.04 6.54
C THR A 113 7.50 5.86 5.89
N ASN A 114 7.43 5.03 4.87
CA ASN A 114 6.19 4.62 4.22
C ASN A 114 5.92 3.13 4.48
N ILE A 115 4.73 2.80 4.94
CA ILE A 115 4.30 1.42 5.16
C ILE A 115 3.49 0.98 3.95
N PHE A 116 4.03 0.07 3.15
CA PHE A 116 3.33 -0.55 2.04
C PHE A 116 2.62 -1.80 2.54
N ARG A 117 1.31 -1.80 2.41
CA ARG A 117 0.42 -2.85 2.86
C ARG A 117 -0.01 -3.71 1.68
N PHE A 118 0.20 -5.00 1.81
CA PHE A 118 -0.17 -5.99 0.80
C PHE A 118 -1.04 -7.08 1.40
N LYS A 119 -2.02 -7.54 0.63
CA LYS A 119 -2.74 -8.77 0.91
C LYS A 119 -1.96 -9.94 0.31
N ALA A 120 -1.52 -10.86 1.15
CA ALA A 120 -0.79 -12.05 0.72
C ALA A 120 -1.79 -13.14 0.35
N LEU A 121 -1.74 -13.57 -0.91
CA LEU A 121 -2.63 -14.57 -1.48
C LEU A 121 -1.99 -15.94 -1.37
N PHE A 122 -2.74 -16.90 -0.85
CA PHE A 122 -2.32 -18.28 -0.65
C PHE A 122 -3.28 -19.26 -1.35
N GLU A 123 -2.87 -20.52 -1.43
CA GLU A 123 -3.64 -21.58 -2.04
C GLU A 123 -4.99 -21.80 -1.31
N TYR A 124 -4.96 -21.80 0.02
CA TYR A 124 -6.16 -21.92 0.84
C TYR A 124 -6.75 -20.51 1.08
N ALA A 125 -7.73 -20.15 0.26
CA ALA A 125 -8.31 -18.80 0.20
C ALA A 125 -8.92 -18.26 1.51
N LYS A 126 -9.14 -19.10 2.51
CA LYS A 126 -9.74 -18.71 3.80
C LYS A 126 -8.79 -18.00 4.76
N ALA A 127 -7.51 -17.91 4.41
CA ALA A 127 -6.49 -17.40 5.30
C ALA A 127 -5.71 -16.29 4.64
N ASN A 128 -6.34 -15.15 4.46
CA ASN A 128 -5.63 -13.97 4.01
C ASN A 128 -4.68 -13.48 5.10
N LYS A 129 -3.45 -13.20 4.72
CA LYS A 129 -2.45 -12.56 5.56
C LYS A 129 -2.17 -11.18 5.01
N GLU A 130 -1.85 -10.29 5.91
CA GLU A 130 -1.31 -8.99 5.59
C GLU A 130 0.21 -9.06 5.63
N LEU A 131 0.87 -8.57 4.60
CA LEU A 131 2.29 -8.27 4.59
C LEU A 131 2.47 -6.75 4.65
N ARG A 132 3.27 -6.29 5.59
CA ARG A 132 3.71 -4.89 5.69
C ARG A 132 5.19 -4.80 5.41
N VAL A 133 5.55 -3.96 4.46
CA VAL A 133 6.94 -3.58 4.18
C VAL A 133 7.07 -2.09 4.46
N THR A 134 7.88 -1.76 5.47
CA THR A 134 8.16 -0.35 5.80
C THR A 134 9.44 0.05 5.07
N MET A 135 9.34 1.10 4.27
CA MET A 135 10.45 1.67 3.51
C MET A 135 10.88 2.99 4.14
N ASN A 136 12.18 3.22 4.28
CA ASN A 136 12.73 4.48 4.76
C ASN A 136 13.02 5.47 3.61
N SER A 137 13.47 6.68 3.95
CA SER A 137 13.82 7.72 2.98
C SER A 137 15.00 7.37 2.06
N GLU A 138 15.83 6.39 2.43
CA GLU A 138 16.92 5.87 1.59
C GLU A 138 16.44 4.77 0.64
N ASN A 139 15.13 4.55 0.54
CA ASN A 139 14.52 3.46 -0.24
C ASN A 139 15.02 2.07 0.17
N LYS A 140 15.18 1.85 1.49
CA LYS A 140 15.54 0.55 2.09
C LYS A 140 14.40 0.05 2.98
N ALA A 141 14.18 -1.27 3.00
CA ALA A 141 13.25 -1.86 3.95
C ALA A 141 13.78 -1.73 5.38
N SER A 142 13.04 -1.03 6.24
CA SER A 142 13.34 -0.86 7.67
C SER A 142 12.57 -1.83 8.56
N ALA A 143 11.47 -2.40 8.04
CA ALA A 143 10.74 -3.50 8.65
C ALA A 143 10.01 -4.33 7.59
N ILE A 144 9.91 -5.64 7.84
CA ILE A 144 9.03 -6.55 7.09
C ILE A 144 8.30 -7.39 8.14
N SER A 145 6.98 -7.41 8.08
CA SER A 145 6.15 -8.13 9.04
C SER A 145 4.88 -8.67 8.41
N THR A 146 4.32 -9.70 9.03
CA THR A 146 3.03 -10.27 8.62
C THR A 146 2.06 -10.24 9.79
N LYS A 147 0.80 -9.98 9.49
CA LYS A 147 -0.32 -10.01 10.44
C LYS A 147 -1.48 -10.81 9.86
N ASP A 148 -2.49 -11.08 10.66
CA ASP A 148 -3.77 -11.52 10.13
C ASP A 148 -4.41 -10.38 9.35
N TRP A 149 -5.09 -10.70 8.25
CA TRP A 149 -5.74 -9.70 7.42
C TRP A 149 -6.86 -9.00 8.20
N LYS A 150 -6.89 -7.68 8.07
CA LYS A 150 -7.99 -6.82 8.50
C LYS A 150 -8.31 -5.84 7.38
N ASP A 151 -9.57 -5.47 7.22
CA ASP A 151 -9.97 -4.55 6.16
C ASP A 151 -9.43 -3.13 6.41
N GLU A 152 -9.28 -2.75 7.68
CA GLU A 152 -8.72 -1.46 8.08
C GLU A 152 -7.28 -1.60 8.58
N PHE A 153 -6.48 -0.54 8.37
CA PHE A 153 -5.13 -0.45 8.89
C PHE A 153 -5.13 -0.20 10.41
N GLU A 154 -4.46 -1.07 11.16
CA GLU A 154 -4.22 -0.95 12.60
C GLU A 154 -2.74 -0.98 12.95
#